data_66460ddb635cc5e55f1d5891be55cc41
#
_entry.id   66460ddb635cc5e55f1d5891be55cc41
#
_cell.length_a   1.000
_cell.length_b   1.000
_cell.length_c   1.000
_cell.angle_alpha   90.00
_cell.angle_beta   90.00
_cell.angle_gamma   90.00
#
_symmetry.space_group_name_H-M   'P 1'
#
loop_
_entity.id
_entity.type
_entity.pdbx_description
1 polymer ?
#
loop_
_entity_poly.entity_id
_entity_poly.type
_entity_poly.pdbx_seq_one_letter_code
_entity_poly.pdbx_strand_id
1 'polypeptide(L)'
;DNIRKAFLYILSVHVPIIGLSTLPILFNKPLILTPILIAFLEMVIDPACSVVLEAEEEEENIMKIPPRDPNASILSREILGLGFIQGMLAFVMAGGLWFYASAKNLPEDEIRSLIFATLVTINLALILANRSFSTSLVSAFKRPNPFLWKGAGGILCIFGIAMFWPPAQRLFHFGPLHGHDVTIAILAGMTLLLVLEWLKSIWRKLKL
;
A
#
# COMPACT_ATOMS: atom_id res chain seq x y z
N ASP A 1 10.23 -11.23 13.34
CA ASP A 1 9.38 -11.32 12.13
C ASP A 1 8.69 -10.00 11.79
N ASN A 2 8.19 -9.23 12.77
CA ASN A 2 7.47 -7.98 12.51
C ASN A 2 8.32 -6.93 11.81
N ILE A 3 9.60 -6.78 12.19
CA ILE A 3 10.55 -5.92 11.46
C ILE A 3 10.66 -6.33 9.99
N ARG A 4 10.68 -7.62 9.68
CA ARG A 4 10.73 -8.11 8.29
C ARG A 4 9.44 -7.79 7.53
N LYS A 5 8.26 -7.87 8.20
CA LYS A 5 6.96 -7.47 7.64
C LYS A 5 6.94 -5.97 7.32
N ALA A 6 7.45 -5.14 8.25
CA ALA A 6 7.56 -3.70 8.05
C ALA A 6 8.50 -3.36 6.88
N PHE A 7 9.68 -3.99 6.78
CA PHE A 7 10.57 -3.80 5.64
C PHE A 7 9.95 -4.24 4.31
N LEU A 8 9.26 -5.38 4.29
CA LEU A 8 8.55 -5.84 3.10
C LEU A 8 7.50 -4.83 2.66
N TYR A 9 6.71 -4.31 3.60
CA TYR A 9 5.72 -3.28 3.35
C TYR A 9 6.36 -2.01 2.79
N ILE A 10 7.38 -1.46 3.48
CA ILE A 10 8.09 -0.24 3.07
C ILE A 10 8.60 -0.38 1.63
N LEU A 11 9.27 -1.49 1.31
CA LEU A 11 9.75 -1.74 -0.04
C LEU A 11 8.61 -1.77 -1.06
N SER A 12 7.48 -2.40 -0.69
CA SER A 12 6.32 -2.55 -1.59
C SER A 12 5.64 -1.21 -1.90
N VAL A 13 5.55 -0.29 -0.94
CA VAL A 13 4.87 1.01 -1.15
C VAL A 13 5.74 2.01 -1.93
N HIS A 14 7.07 1.92 -1.81
CA HIS A 14 7.97 2.84 -2.52
C HIS A 14 7.99 2.61 -4.03
N VAL A 15 7.78 1.37 -4.49
CA VAL A 15 7.77 1.07 -5.94
C VAL A 15 6.68 1.85 -6.69
N PRO A 16 5.38 1.82 -6.28
CA PRO A 16 4.36 2.61 -6.94
C PRO A 16 4.57 4.12 -6.77
N ILE A 17 5.12 4.60 -5.65
CA ILE A 17 5.43 6.03 -5.46
C ILE A 17 6.47 6.49 -6.49
N ILE A 18 7.60 5.78 -6.61
CA ILE A 18 8.65 6.07 -7.59
C ILE A 18 8.10 5.95 -9.01
N GLY A 19 7.35 4.87 -9.29
CA GLY A 19 6.77 4.64 -10.60
C GLY A 19 5.81 5.74 -11.03
N LEU A 20 4.88 6.14 -10.18
CA LEU A 20 3.89 7.20 -10.46
C LEU A 20 4.49 8.61 -10.45
N SER A 21 5.64 8.80 -9.81
CA SER A 21 6.38 10.07 -9.91
C SER A 21 7.12 10.21 -11.24
N THR A 22 7.58 9.10 -11.81
CA THR A 22 8.34 9.07 -13.07
C THR A 22 7.45 8.88 -14.31
N LEU A 23 6.39 8.08 -14.19
CA LEU A 23 5.53 7.71 -15.31
C LEU A 23 4.98 8.92 -16.09
N PRO A 24 4.38 9.96 -15.46
CA PRO A 24 3.88 11.13 -16.17
C PRO A 24 4.97 11.87 -16.95
N ILE A 25 6.19 11.93 -16.41
CA ILE A 25 7.34 12.61 -17.05
C ILE A 25 7.67 11.90 -18.38
N LEU A 26 7.69 10.56 -18.39
CA LEU A 26 7.97 9.77 -19.60
C LEU A 26 6.95 10.00 -20.72
N PHE A 27 5.71 10.39 -20.37
CA PHE A 27 4.63 10.66 -21.32
C PHE A 27 4.36 12.16 -21.54
N ASN A 28 5.28 13.04 -21.09
CA ASN A 28 5.12 14.50 -21.16
C ASN A 28 3.78 14.98 -20.56
N LYS A 29 3.38 14.36 -19.44
CA LYS A 29 2.17 14.71 -18.69
C LYS A 29 2.54 15.39 -17.37
N PRO A 30 1.66 16.21 -16.80
CA PRO A 30 1.87 16.84 -15.50
C PRO A 30 2.07 15.81 -14.38
N LEU A 31 2.85 16.22 -13.36
CA LEU A 31 3.12 15.39 -12.20
C LEU A 31 1.83 15.10 -11.42
N ILE A 32 1.56 13.83 -11.22
CA ILE A 32 0.44 13.37 -10.38
C ILE A 32 0.83 13.40 -8.91
N LEU A 33 1.98 12.83 -8.57
CA LEU A 33 2.53 12.91 -7.23
C LEU A 33 3.47 14.12 -7.14
N THR A 34 2.98 15.19 -6.54
CA THR A 34 3.80 16.37 -6.23
C THR A 34 4.69 16.07 -5.01
N PRO A 35 5.81 16.79 -4.83
CA PRO A 35 6.68 16.59 -3.67
C PRO A 35 5.95 16.67 -2.32
N ILE A 36 4.95 17.54 -2.22
CA ILE A 36 4.15 17.68 -0.99
C ILE A 36 3.25 16.45 -0.75
N LEU A 37 2.73 15.81 -1.81
CA LEU A 37 1.96 14.58 -1.70
C LEU A 37 2.86 13.40 -1.32
N ILE A 38 4.05 13.32 -1.88
CA ILE A 38 5.04 12.30 -1.51
C ILE A 38 5.40 12.47 -0.03
N ALA A 39 5.74 13.69 0.40
CA ALA A 39 6.05 13.97 1.79
C ALA A 39 4.86 13.61 2.72
N PHE A 40 3.62 13.84 2.29
CA PHE A 40 2.44 13.46 3.06
C PHE A 40 2.30 11.93 3.17
N LEU A 41 2.53 11.17 2.10
CA LEU A 41 2.54 9.71 2.14
C LEU A 41 3.61 9.18 3.09
N GLU A 42 4.85 9.63 2.91
CA GLU A 42 6.02 9.20 3.66
C GLU A 42 5.98 9.56 5.15
N MET A 43 5.48 10.75 5.48
CA MET A 43 5.51 11.25 6.87
C MET A 43 4.26 10.92 7.68
N VAL A 44 3.13 10.65 7.04
CA VAL A 44 1.85 10.46 7.71
C VAL A 44 1.31 9.05 7.52
N ILE A 45 1.20 8.61 6.27
CA ILE A 45 0.54 7.33 5.96
C ILE A 45 1.47 6.15 6.25
N ASP A 46 2.69 6.18 5.77
CA ASP A 46 3.61 5.05 5.90
C ASP A 46 4.03 4.76 7.34
N PRO A 47 4.33 5.75 8.20
CA PRO A 47 4.58 5.47 9.61
C PRO A 47 3.38 4.88 10.35
N ALA A 48 2.16 5.37 10.05
CA ALA A 48 0.95 4.81 10.64
C ALA A 48 0.75 3.34 10.24
N CYS A 49 1.11 3.00 9.01
CA CYS A 49 1.08 1.63 8.49
C CYS A 49 2.14 0.73 9.13
N SER A 50 3.37 1.23 9.29
CA SER A 50 4.48 0.50 9.90
C SER A 50 4.17 0.12 11.35
N VAL A 51 3.60 1.04 12.14
CA VAL A 51 3.20 0.78 13.54
C VAL A 51 2.20 -0.39 13.63
N VAL A 52 1.28 -0.52 12.67
CA VAL A 52 0.34 -1.65 12.64
C VAL A 52 1.06 -2.99 12.50
N LEU A 53 2.08 -3.05 11.63
CA LEU A 53 2.85 -4.28 11.38
C LEU A 53 3.83 -4.59 12.51
N GLU A 54 4.38 -3.57 13.15
CA GLU A 54 5.25 -3.72 14.33
C GLU A 54 4.49 -4.25 15.54
N ALA A 55 3.24 -3.81 15.70
CA ALA A 55 2.35 -4.23 16.80
C ALA A 55 1.62 -5.56 16.53
N GLU A 56 1.92 -6.26 15.43
CA GLU A 56 1.31 -7.55 15.13
C GLU A 56 1.81 -8.62 16.08
N GLU A 57 0.92 -9.54 16.47
CA GLU A 57 1.29 -10.71 17.27
C GLU A 57 2.30 -11.60 16.52
N GLU A 58 3.09 -12.35 17.30
CA GLU A 58 4.03 -13.32 16.78
C GLU A 58 3.37 -14.41 15.94
N GLU A 59 4.09 -14.97 14.98
CA GLU A 59 3.60 -16.11 14.19
C GLU A 59 3.45 -17.36 15.06
N GLU A 60 2.37 -18.14 14.89
CA GLU A 60 2.01 -19.30 15.71
C GLU A 60 3.11 -20.38 15.81
N ASN A 61 3.99 -20.44 14.82
CA ASN A 61 5.04 -21.44 14.71
C ASN A 61 6.41 -20.93 15.18
N ILE A 62 6.51 -19.70 15.71
CA ILE A 62 7.81 -19.07 16.01
C ILE A 62 8.62 -19.87 17.03
N MET A 63 7.95 -20.49 18.01
CA MET A 63 8.62 -21.33 19.02
C MET A 63 9.01 -22.71 18.50
N LYS A 64 8.57 -23.10 17.29
CA LYS A 64 8.90 -24.38 16.66
C LYS A 64 10.05 -24.26 15.65
N ILE A 65 10.45 -23.04 15.34
CA ILE A 65 11.52 -22.73 14.38
C ILE A 65 12.82 -22.51 15.17
N PRO A 66 13.97 -23.07 14.73
CA PRO A 66 15.25 -22.81 15.40
C PRO A 66 15.58 -21.30 15.37
N PRO A 67 16.36 -20.81 16.35
CA PRO A 67 16.83 -19.42 16.37
C PRO A 67 17.52 -19.08 15.05
N ARG A 68 17.28 -17.84 14.59
CA ARG A 68 17.89 -17.33 13.37
C ARG A 68 19.40 -17.18 13.58
N ASP A 69 20.18 -17.46 12.51
CA ASP A 69 21.61 -17.16 12.48
C ASP A 69 21.83 -15.65 12.71
N PRO A 70 22.61 -15.25 13.75
CA PRO A 70 22.91 -13.84 14.02
C PRO A 70 23.55 -13.10 12.84
N ASN A 71 24.27 -13.81 11.97
CA ASN A 71 24.95 -13.25 10.81
C ASN A 71 24.03 -13.16 9.55
N ALA A 72 22.84 -13.74 9.61
CA ALA A 72 21.93 -13.68 8.48
C ALA A 72 21.32 -12.26 8.31
N SER A 73 21.36 -11.72 7.09
CA SER A 73 20.77 -10.41 6.77
C SER A 73 19.26 -10.37 7.08
N ILE A 74 18.77 -9.27 7.64
CA ILE A 74 17.33 -9.03 7.85
C ILE A 74 16.64 -8.96 6.49
N LEU A 75 17.27 -8.28 5.54
CA LEU A 75 16.84 -8.16 4.15
C LEU A 75 17.37 -9.34 3.33
N SER A 76 16.67 -10.46 3.38
CA SER A 76 16.98 -11.59 2.49
C SER A 76 16.55 -11.28 1.05
N ARG A 77 17.20 -11.95 0.08
CA ARG A 77 16.81 -11.84 -1.34
C ARG A 77 15.33 -12.17 -1.57
N GLU A 78 14.77 -13.04 -0.75
CA GLU A 78 13.34 -13.41 -0.81
C GLU A 78 12.45 -12.23 -0.42
N ILE A 79 12.78 -11.50 0.66
CA ILE A 79 12.01 -10.31 1.09
C ILE A 79 12.11 -9.22 0.04
N LEU A 80 13.31 -8.98 -0.48
CA LEU A 80 13.51 -7.99 -1.55
C LEU A 80 12.70 -8.34 -2.81
N GLY A 81 12.76 -9.59 -3.23
CA GLY A 81 11.99 -10.08 -4.39
C GLY A 81 10.48 -9.97 -4.19
N LEU A 82 9.99 -10.39 -3.03
CA LEU A 82 8.56 -10.30 -2.69
C LEU A 82 8.09 -8.86 -2.63
N GLY A 83 8.82 -7.96 -1.96
CA GLY A 83 8.48 -6.56 -1.86
C GLY A 83 8.45 -5.89 -3.23
N PHE A 84 9.42 -6.20 -4.09
CA PHE A 84 9.44 -5.70 -5.45
C PHE A 84 8.24 -6.19 -6.27
N ILE A 85 7.88 -7.49 -6.19
CA ILE A 85 6.72 -8.06 -6.89
C ILE A 85 5.43 -7.40 -6.39
N GLN A 86 5.23 -7.28 -5.08
CA GLN A 86 4.06 -6.63 -4.50
C GLN A 86 3.97 -5.17 -4.96
N GLY A 87 5.09 -4.44 -4.91
CA GLY A 87 5.16 -3.05 -5.34
C GLY A 87 4.91 -2.87 -6.83
N MET A 88 5.43 -3.78 -7.68
CA MET A 88 5.15 -3.76 -9.11
C MET A 88 3.69 -4.01 -9.43
N LEU A 89 3.03 -4.93 -8.73
CA LEU A 89 1.58 -5.14 -8.88
C LEU A 89 0.79 -3.89 -8.48
N ALA A 90 1.15 -3.27 -7.36
CA ALA A 90 0.57 -2.01 -6.91
C ALA A 90 0.78 -0.89 -7.94
N PHE A 91 2.00 -0.78 -8.50
CA PHE A 91 2.32 0.19 -9.55
C PHE A 91 1.53 -0.06 -10.83
N VAL A 92 1.42 -1.29 -11.30
CA VAL A 92 0.64 -1.63 -12.51
C VAL A 92 -0.83 -1.28 -12.33
N MET A 93 -1.39 -1.49 -11.14
CA MET A 93 -2.79 -1.12 -10.87
C MET A 93 -2.99 0.38 -10.85
N ALA A 94 -2.21 1.12 -10.08
CA ALA A 94 -2.34 2.57 -9.96
C ALA A 94 -1.95 3.28 -11.28
N GLY A 95 -0.89 2.81 -11.95
CA GLY A 95 -0.47 3.29 -13.27
C GLY A 95 -1.49 2.99 -14.35
N GLY A 96 -2.12 1.81 -14.32
CA GLY A 96 -3.21 1.46 -15.22
C GLY A 96 -4.42 2.38 -15.07
N LEU A 97 -4.80 2.73 -13.83
CA LEU A 97 -5.85 3.71 -13.56
C LEU A 97 -5.44 5.12 -14.04
N TRP A 98 -4.18 5.50 -13.87
CA TRP A 98 -3.67 6.75 -14.39
C TRP A 98 -3.80 6.81 -15.92
N PHE A 99 -3.40 5.77 -16.64
CA PHE A 99 -3.58 5.68 -18.09
C PHE A 99 -5.05 5.76 -18.50
N TYR A 100 -5.91 5.03 -17.79
CA TYR A 100 -7.36 5.06 -18.05
C TYR A 100 -7.94 6.48 -17.86
N ALA A 101 -7.64 7.14 -16.76
CA ALA A 101 -8.10 8.49 -16.45
C ALA A 101 -7.56 9.52 -17.46
N SER A 102 -6.27 9.40 -17.82
CA SER A 102 -5.62 10.25 -18.83
C SER A 102 -6.23 10.06 -20.24
N ALA A 103 -6.56 8.83 -20.62
CA ALA A 103 -7.22 8.52 -21.89
C ALA A 103 -8.65 9.06 -21.96
N LYS A 104 -9.32 9.20 -20.81
CA LYS A 104 -10.63 9.86 -20.69
C LYS A 104 -10.55 11.39 -20.69
N ASN A 105 -9.34 11.96 -20.74
CA ASN A 105 -9.10 13.40 -20.65
C ASN A 105 -9.73 14.04 -19.40
N LEU A 106 -9.70 13.33 -18.26
CA LEU A 106 -10.14 13.91 -17.00
C LEU A 106 -9.22 15.09 -16.60
N PRO A 107 -9.74 16.07 -15.86
CA PRO A 107 -8.92 17.15 -15.30
C PRO A 107 -7.77 16.60 -14.43
N GLU A 108 -6.63 17.27 -14.45
CA GLU A 108 -5.42 16.82 -13.75
C GLU A 108 -5.60 16.68 -12.23
N ASP A 109 -6.36 17.58 -11.64
CA ASP A 109 -6.70 17.60 -10.23
C ASP A 109 -7.62 16.43 -9.86
N GLU A 110 -8.57 16.05 -10.72
CA GLU A 110 -9.40 14.86 -10.53
C GLU A 110 -8.57 13.58 -10.66
N ILE A 111 -7.69 13.48 -11.67
CA ILE A 111 -6.76 12.34 -11.79
C ILE A 111 -5.90 12.22 -10.54
N ARG A 112 -5.38 13.33 -10.02
CA ARG A 112 -4.58 13.34 -8.79
C ARG A 112 -5.34 12.82 -7.60
N SER A 113 -6.59 13.25 -7.42
CA SER A 113 -7.48 12.77 -6.36
C SER A 113 -7.75 11.28 -6.46
N LEU A 114 -8.09 10.78 -7.66
CA LEU A 114 -8.34 9.36 -7.91
C LEU A 114 -7.09 8.51 -7.62
N ILE A 115 -5.93 8.91 -8.15
CA ILE A 115 -4.69 8.14 -7.96
C ILE A 115 -4.25 8.16 -6.50
N PHE A 116 -4.38 9.30 -5.81
CA PHE A 116 -4.06 9.38 -4.39
C PHE A 116 -5.00 8.50 -3.55
N ALA A 117 -6.31 8.53 -3.81
CA ALA A 117 -7.27 7.62 -3.18
C ALA A 117 -6.92 6.14 -3.44
N THR A 118 -6.51 5.83 -4.67
CA THR A 118 -6.06 4.48 -5.05
C THR A 118 -4.81 4.07 -4.27
N LEU A 119 -3.81 4.95 -4.12
CA LEU A 119 -2.61 4.66 -3.33
C LEU A 119 -2.94 4.40 -1.86
N VAL A 120 -3.86 5.17 -1.27
CA VAL A 120 -4.29 4.94 0.13
C VAL A 120 -4.96 3.57 0.27
N THR A 121 -5.84 3.16 -0.64
CA THR A 121 -6.46 1.84 -0.59
C THR A 121 -5.48 0.70 -0.86
N ILE A 122 -4.50 0.92 -1.75
CA ILE A 122 -3.38 0.00 -2.00
C ILE A 122 -2.52 -0.16 -0.75
N ASN A 123 -2.18 0.93 -0.05
CA ASN A 123 -1.42 0.87 1.20
C ASN A 123 -2.14 0.05 2.26
N LEU A 124 -3.45 0.26 2.43
CA LEU A 124 -4.26 -0.56 3.33
C LEU A 124 -4.29 -2.03 2.91
N ALA A 125 -4.37 -2.33 1.62
CA ALA A 125 -4.31 -3.69 1.10
C ALA A 125 -2.95 -4.35 1.37
N LEU A 126 -1.84 -3.61 1.18
CA LEU A 126 -0.48 -4.09 1.48
C LEU A 126 -0.27 -4.36 2.97
N ILE A 127 -0.80 -3.51 3.86
CA ILE A 127 -0.78 -3.80 5.31
C ILE A 127 -1.47 -5.13 5.58
N LEU A 128 -2.72 -5.27 5.12
CA LEU A 128 -3.52 -6.47 5.35
C LEU A 128 -2.85 -7.72 4.78
N ALA A 129 -2.27 -7.63 3.58
CA ALA A 129 -1.54 -8.72 2.96
C ALA A 129 -0.28 -9.10 3.75
N ASN A 130 0.41 -8.15 4.37
CA ASN A 130 1.69 -8.39 5.05
C ASN A 130 1.58 -8.65 6.56
N ARG A 131 0.37 -8.72 7.14
CA ARG A 131 0.16 -9.04 8.55
C ARG A 131 0.71 -10.40 8.96
N SER A 132 0.66 -11.39 8.09
CA SER A 132 1.20 -12.73 8.35
C SER A 132 1.85 -13.32 7.10
N PHE A 133 2.97 -14.01 7.30
CA PHE A 133 3.61 -14.79 6.26
C PHE A 133 3.03 -16.22 6.14
N SER A 134 2.62 -16.79 7.27
CA SER A 134 2.27 -18.21 7.40
C SER A 134 0.78 -18.48 7.26
N THR A 135 -0.08 -17.53 7.63
CA THR A 135 -1.53 -17.74 7.70
C THR A 135 -2.28 -17.01 6.58
N SER A 136 -3.52 -17.44 6.33
CA SER A 136 -4.41 -16.76 5.38
C SER A 136 -4.92 -15.44 5.95
N LEU A 137 -5.39 -14.54 5.09
CA LEU A 137 -6.02 -13.28 5.48
C LEU A 137 -7.16 -13.50 6.49
N VAL A 138 -8.00 -14.53 6.28
CA VAL A 138 -9.13 -14.84 7.16
C VAL A 138 -8.66 -15.19 8.58
N SER A 139 -7.60 -15.98 8.71
CA SER A 139 -7.02 -16.29 10.02
C SER A 139 -6.30 -15.09 10.64
N ALA A 140 -5.66 -14.26 9.83
CA ALA A 140 -5.03 -13.03 10.31
C ALA A 140 -6.08 -12.04 10.86
N PHE A 141 -7.27 -11.96 10.26
CA PHE A 141 -8.36 -11.12 10.81
C PHE A 141 -8.89 -11.59 12.16
N LYS A 142 -8.80 -12.89 12.47
CA LYS A 142 -9.22 -13.42 13.78
C LYS A 142 -8.23 -13.07 14.90
N ARG A 143 -7.00 -12.65 14.57
CA ARG A 143 -6.01 -12.22 15.55
C ARG A 143 -6.28 -10.78 15.97
N PRO A 144 -6.40 -10.48 17.27
CA PRO A 144 -6.65 -9.15 17.76
C PRO A 144 -5.43 -8.25 17.48
N ASN A 145 -5.63 -7.20 16.70
CA ASN A 145 -4.66 -6.13 16.57
C ASN A 145 -5.39 -4.78 16.67
N PRO A 146 -5.46 -4.21 17.90
CA PRO A 146 -6.15 -2.94 18.09
C PRO A 146 -5.49 -1.78 17.33
N PHE A 147 -4.20 -1.87 17.02
CA PHE A 147 -3.49 -0.86 16.24
C PHE A 147 -3.92 -0.88 14.78
N LEU A 148 -4.36 -2.01 14.23
CA LEU A 148 -4.89 -2.10 12.87
C LEU A 148 -6.10 -1.16 12.69
N TRP A 149 -7.08 -1.26 13.57
CA TRP A 149 -8.30 -0.46 13.46
C TRP A 149 -8.06 1.02 13.76
N LYS A 150 -7.19 1.31 14.74
CA LYS A 150 -6.78 2.68 15.06
C LYS A 150 -5.98 3.30 13.92
N GLY A 151 -5.02 2.55 13.37
CA GLY A 151 -4.19 2.99 12.24
C GLY A 151 -5.02 3.20 10.97
N ALA A 152 -5.81 2.20 10.57
CA ALA A 152 -6.69 2.32 9.40
C ALA A 152 -7.70 3.46 9.55
N GLY A 153 -8.35 3.58 10.73
CA GLY A 153 -9.27 4.67 11.02
C GLY A 153 -8.58 6.04 10.99
N GLY A 154 -7.37 6.15 11.55
CA GLY A 154 -6.55 7.36 11.50
C GLY A 154 -6.19 7.76 10.06
N ILE A 155 -5.73 6.79 9.25
CA ILE A 155 -5.41 7.01 7.84
C ILE A 155 -6.65 7.49 7.08
N LEU A 156 -7.80 6.83 7.25
CA LEU A 156 -9.03 7.21 6.58
C LEU A 156 -9.53 8.59 7.03
N CYS A 157 -9.38 8.93 8.32
CA CYS A 157 -9.73 10.25 8.84
C CYS A 157 -8.85 11.34 8.22
N ILE A 158 -7.53 11.15 8.22
CA ILE A 158 -6.56 12.10 7.63
C ILE A 158 -6.78 12.21 6.11
N PHE A 159 -7.01 11.09 5.44
CA PHE A 159 -7.37 11.06 4.02
C PHE A 159 -8.65 11.86 3.75
N GLY A 160 -9.70 11.65 4.56
CA GLY A 160 -10.95 12.40 4.46
C GLY A 160 -10.74 13.92 4.64
N ILE A 161 -9.95 14.32 5.63
CA ILE A 161 -9.57 15.72 5.83
C ILE A 161 -8.84 16.27 4.60
N ALA A 162 -7.84 15.54 4.08
CA ALA A 162 -7.07 15.94 2.91
C ALA A 162 -7.95 16.11 1.66
N MET A 163 -8.93 15.23 1.48
CA MET A 163 -9.80 15.21 0.30
C MET A 163 -10.98 16.19 0.35
N PHE A 164 -11.51 16.49 1.55
CA PHE A 164 -12.77 17.23 1.67
C PHE A 164 -12.62 18.59 2.36
N TRP A 165 -11.51 18.87 3.02
CA TRP A 165 -11.26 20.17 3.61
C TRP A 165 -10.68 21.16 2.59
N PRO A 166 -11.37 22.31 2.27
CA PRO A 166 -10.96 23.19 1.17
C PRO A 166 -9.52 23.72 1.24
N PRO A 167 -8.96 24.06 2.41
CA PRO A 167 -7.56 24.47 2.48
C PRO A 167 -6.58 23.33 2.10
N ALA A 168 -6.87 22.09 2.51
CA ALA A 168 -6.05 20.94 2.16
C ALA A 168 -6.17 20.59 0.67
N GLN A 169 -7.37 20.65 0.10
CA GLN A 169 -7.57 20.46 -1.34
C GLN A 169 -6.72 21.44 -2.16
N ARG A 170 -6.69 22.72 -1.76
CA ARG A 170 -5.86 23.72 -2.44
C ARG A 170 -4.38 23.44 -2.28
N LEU A 171 -3.94 23.03 -1.08
CA LEU A 171 -2.55 22.70 -0.80
C LEU A 171 -2.04 21.54 -1.65
N PHE A 172 -2.85 20.50 -1.78
CA PHE A 172 -2.50 19.27 -2.50
C PHE A 172 -2.92 19.31 -3.98
N HIS A 173 -3.60 20.39 -4.41
CA HIS A 173 -4.21 20.50 -5.75
C HIS A 173 -5.14 19.32 -6.09
N PHE A 174 -6.01 18.95 -5.13
CA PHE A 174 -7.02 17.92 -5.34
C PHE A 174 -8.26 18.51 -6.00
N GLY A 175 -8.75 17.81 -7.02
CA GLY A 175 -10.05 18.04 -7.63
C GLY A 175 -11.17 17.29 -6.91
N PRO A 176 -12.41 17.47 -7.37
CA PRO A 176 -13.56 16.77 -6.80
C PRO A 176 -13.40 15.26 -6.94
N LEU A 177 -13.60 14.54 -5.84
CA LEU A 177 -13.61 13.08 -5.81
C LEU A 177 -15.07 12.61 -5.84
N HIS A 178 -15.46 11.99 -6.93
CA HIS A 178 -16.82 11.49 -7.12
C HIS A 178 -17.00 10.11 -6.47
N GLY A 179 -18.25 9.71 -6.18
CA GLY A 179 -18.53 8.42 -5.57
C GLY A 179 -18.05 7.21 -6.38
N HIS A 180 -18.05 7.31 -7.72
CA HIS A 180 -17.52 6.26 -8.57
C HIS A 180 -15.99 6.15 -8.48
N ASP A 181 -15.26 7.26 -8.26
CA ASP A 181 -13.81 7.26 -8.10
C ASP A 181 -13.41 6.55 -6.81
N VAL A 182 -14.16 6.81 -5.73
CA VAL A 182 -13.98 6.09 -4.45
C VAL A 182 -14.21 4.60 -4.64
N THR A 183 -15.26 4.23 -5.40
CA THR A 183 -15.55 2.83 -5.69
C THR A 183 -14.42 2.18 -6.49
N ILE A 184 -13.90 2.85 -7.51
CA ILE A 184 -12.76 2.37 -8.32
C ILE A 184 -11.53 2.19 -7.43
N ALA A 185 -11.20 3.17 -6.58
CA ALA A 185 -10.07 3.09 -5.67
C ALA A 185 -10.19 1.91 -4.69
N ILE A 186 -11.37 1.70 -4.10
CA ILE A 186 -11.63 0.56 -3.22
C ILE A 186 -11.50 -0.76 -3.98
N LEU A 187 -12.08 -0.87 -5.16
CA LEU A 187 -11.99 -2.07 -6.00
C LEU A 187 -10.53 -2.38 -6.38
N ALA A 188 -9.72 -1.36 -6.66
CA ALA A 188 -8.31 -1.53 -6.93
C ALA A 188 -7.58 -2.12 -5.71
N GLY A 189 -7.77 -1.54 -4.52
CA GLY A 189 -7.18 -2.07 -3.29
C GLY A 189 -7.64 -3.50 -2.99
N MET A 190 -8.92 -3.80 -3.13
CA MET A 190 -9.45 -5.15 -2.93
C MET A 190 -8.89 -6.15 -3.94
N THR A 191 -8.81 -5.78 -5.21
CA THR A 191 -8.24 -6.63 -6.26
C THR A 191 -6.77 -6.93 -5.97
N LEU A 192 -5.99 -5.92 -5.59
CA LEU A 192 -4.60 -6.12 -5.19
C LEU A 192 -4.50 -7.09 -4.00
N LEU A 193 -5.32 -6.91 -2.97
CA LEU A 193 -5.33 -7.77 -1.80
C LEU A 193 -5.61 -9.24 -2.18
N LEU A 194 -6.61 -9.48 -3.03
CA LEU A 194 -6.94 -10.83 -3.51
C LEU A 194 -5.81 -11.45 -4.32
N VAL A 195 -5.19 -10.68 -5.22
CA VAL A 195 -4.04 -11.15 -6.02
C VAL A 195 -2.86 -11.50 -5.12
N LEU A 196 -2.56 -10.67 -4.13
CA LEU A 196 -1.46 -10.92 -3.19
C LEU A 196 -1.72 -12.17 -2.32
N GLU A 197 -2.94 -12.38 -1.86
CA GLU A 197 -3.31 -13.58 -1.10
C GLU A 197 -3.24 -14.85 -1.98
N TRP A 198 -3.65 -14.75 -3.23
CA TRP A 198 -3.52 -15.84 -4.19
C TRP A 198 -2.04 -16.20 -4.43
N LEU A 199 -1.17 -15.21 -4.65
CA LEU A 199 0.27 -15.41 -4.79
C LEU A 199 0.89 -16.04 -3.54
N LYS A 200 0.53 -15.58 -2.35
CA LYS A 200 0.97 -16.20 -1.09
C LYS A 200 0.53 -17.65 -0.98
N SER A 201 -0.70 -17.97 -1.41
CA SER A 201 -1.19 -19.34 -1.41
C SER A 201 -0.35 -20.25 -2.30
N ILE A 202 0.05 -19.78 -3.48
CA ILE A 202 0.95 -20.53 -4.39
C ILE A 202 2.34 -20.69 -3.73
N TRP A 203 2.89 -19.63 -3.18
CA TRP A 203 4.21 -19.67 -2.54
C TRP A 203 4.28 -20.65 -1.37
N ARG A 204 3.23 -20.69 -0.56
CA ARG A 204 3.12 -21.67 0.54
C ARG A 204 3.12 -23.11 0.03
N LYS A 205 2.46 -23.37 -1.11
CA LYS A 205 2.44 -24.71 -1.73
C LYS A 205 3.77 -25.12 -2.36
N LEU A 206 4.57 -24.15 -2.81
CA LEU A 206 5.88 -24.42 -3.43
C LEU A 206 7.00 -24.61 -2.41
N LYS A 207 6.84 -24.12 -1.17
CA LYS A 207 7.80 -24.31 -0.06
C LYS A 207 7.53 -25.57 0.79
N LEU A 208 6.44 -26.30 0.52
CA LEU A 208 6.14 -27.63 1.05
C LEU A 208 6.67 -28.71 0.13
#